data_9dcb1be2c2ece70e8c20a6d5d3924d6d
#
_entry.id   9dcb1be2c2ece70e8c20a6d5d3924d6d
#
_cell.length_a   1.000
_cell.length_b   1.000
_cell.length_c   1.000
_cell.angle_alpha   90.00
_cell.angle_beta   90.00
_cell.angle_gamma   90.00
#
_symmetry.space_group_name_H-M   'P 1'
#
loop_
_entity.id
_entity.type
_entity.pdbx_description
1 polymer ?
#
loop_
_entity_poly.entity_id
_entity_poly.type
_entity_poly.pdbx_seq_one_letter_code
_entity_poly.pdbx_strand_id
1 'polypeptide(L)'
;MPSSENAPIEYLTIGHLTKDLDVNGYTLGGTAAYASLTAHAFGLKAGLLTSCDPDLNMDSLANINIFRKKSINSTTFENMEQPDGRMQVLHKTAEPINPEDIPELFYSAPIVHLGPVANEVDPLMIDAFSVETFLGVTPQGWMRRRGDDGKITVRTWQPPQIVVDRANAIVISIEDVGSDETIIQEYAHHFPLLVVTEGYNGARVYWHGDVRHFSAPKVKVLDPTGAGDIFAAVFFIRMQATRDPWGAAASAVNLASQSVTRKGLLGIPTPEEVQSNLLEIIKGSSPQ
;
A
#
# COMPACT_ATOMS: atom_id res chain seq x y z
N MET A 1 -27.82 11.87 16.63
CA MET A 1 -26.51 11.59 16.07
C MET A 1 -26.74 11.09 14.65
N PRO A 2 -26.09 11.61 13.61
CA PRO A 2 -26.21 11.02 12.29
C PRO A 2 -25.75 9.57 12.37
N SER A 3 -26.47 8.68 11.69
CA SER A 3 -26.15 7.26 11.61
C SER A 3 -24.71 7.09 11.09
N SER A 4 -23.95 6.17 11.65
CA SER A 4 -22.54 5.89 11.29
C SER A 4 -22.32 5.55 9.81
N GLU A 5 -23.36 5.27 9.06
CA GLU A 5 -23.35 4.95 7.63
C GLU A 5 -23.00 6.15 6.73
N ASN A 6 -23.26 7.39 7.13
CA ASN A 6 -23.09 8.60 6.32
C ASN A 6 -21.86 9.46 6.65
N ALA A 7 -20.96 9.00 7.50
CA ALA A 7 -19.73 9.75 7.75
C ALA A 7 -18.80 9.70 6.52
N PRO A 8 -18.06 10.79 6.21
CA PRO A 8 -17.18 10.82 5.03
C PRO A 8 -16.04 9.80 5.16
N ILE A 9 -15.56 9.32 4.02
CA ILE A 9 -14.38 8.45 3.96
C ILE A 9 -13.15 9.30 4.31
N GLU A 10 -12.29 8.77 5.20
CA GLU A 10 -11.07 9.45 5.66
C GLU A 10 -9.80 8.89 5.01
N TYR A 11 -9.84 7.63 4.59
CA TYR A 11 -8.77 6.98 3.86
C TYR A 11 -9.36 6.11 2.75
N LEU A 12 -9.02 6.40 1.51
CA LEU A 12 -9.46 5.65 0.33
C LEU A 12 -8.30 4.87 -0.25
N THR A 13 -8.46 3.56 -0.38
CA THR A 13 -7.55 2.72 -1.17
C THR A 13 -8.16 2.42 -2.53
N ILE A 14 -7.35 2.49 -3.59
CA ILE A 14 -7.76 2.14 -4.96
C ILE A 14 -6.79 1.09 -5.50
N GLY A 15 -7.30 -0.10 -5.80
CA GLY A 15 -6.54 -1.23 -6.32
C GLY A 15 -7.29 -2.55 -6.21
N HIS A 16 -6.74 -3.60 -6.81
CA HIS A 16 -7.38 -4.90 -6.75
C HIS A 16 -7.19 -5.60 -5.39
N LEU A 17 -8.28 -6.20 -4.91
CA LEU A 17 -8.19 -7.32 -4.01
C LEU A 17 -7.62 -8.52 -4.75
N THR A 18 -6.73 -9.29 -4.13
CA THR A 18 -6.10 -10.45 -4.76
C THR A 18 -6.51 -11.76 -4.09
N LYS A 19 -6.52 -12.83 -4.89
CA LYS A 19 -6.48 -14.20 -4.43
C LYS A 19 -5.02 -14.67 -4.49
N ASP A 20 -4.39 -14.85 -3.34
CA ASP A 20 -3.04 -15.40 -3.27
C ASP A 20 -3.16 -16.91 -3.02
N LEU A 21 -2.89 -17.70 -4.07
CA LEU A 21 -3.07 -19.14 -4.04
C LEU A 21 -2.10 -19.80 -3.06
N ASP A 22 -2.62 -20.75 -2.31
CA ASP A 22 -1.87 -21.66 -1.45
C ASP A 22 -2.39 -23.10 -1.58
N VAL A 23 -1.78 -24.03 -0.84
CA VAL A 23 -2.14 -25.47 -0.87
C VAL A 23 -3.55 -25.77 -0.37
N ASN A 24 -4.20 -24.83 0.31
CA ASN A 24 -5.54 -24.98 0.90
C ASN A 24 -6.61 -24.18 0.12
N GLY A 25 -6.21 -23.47 -0.95
CA GLY A 25 -7.11 -22.65 -1.75
C GLY A 25 -6.51 -21.28 -2.04
N TYR A 26 -6.96 -20.24 -1.35
CA TYR A 26 -6.38 -18.89 -1.46
C TYR A 26 -6.52 -18.12 -0.15
N THR A 27 -5.64 -17.15 0.03
CA THR A 27 -5.77 -16.08 1.02
C THR A 27 -6.10 -14.76 0.34
N LEU A 28 -6.90 -13.92 1.01
CA LEU A 28 -7.19 -12.57 0.54
C LEU A 28 -5.96 -11.69 0.73
N GLY A 29 -5.59 -10.95 -0.31
CA GLY A 29 -4.38 -10.12 -0.32
C GLY A 29 -4.53 -8.85 -1.16
N GLY A 30 -3.38 -8.32 -1.57
CA GLY A 30 -3.22 -7.07 -2.32
C GLY A 30 -3.17 -5.85 -1.42
N THR A 31 -2.55 -4.78 -1.94
CA THR A 31 -2.49 -3.47 -1.27
C THR A 31 -3.87 -3.02 -0.80
N ALA A 32 -4.90 -3.31 -1.60
CA ALA A 32 -6.30 -3.01 -1.30
C ALA A 32 -6.77 -3.55 0.05
N ALA A 33 -6.46 -4.80 0.39
CA ALA A 33 -6.84 -5.40 1.65
C ALA A 33 -6.03 -4.86 2.83
N TYR A 34 -4.69 -4.92 2.70
CA TYR A 34 -3.78 -4.55 3.80
C TYR A 34 -3.88 -3.07 4.17
N ALA A 35 -3.90 -2.17 3.17
CA ALA A 35 -3.95 -0.74 3.43
C ALA A 35 -5.30 -0.30 4.03
N SER A 36 -6.42 -0.82 3.51
CA SER A 36 -7.75 -0.47 4.04
C SER A 36 -7.93 -0.94 5.47
N LEU A 37 -7.51 -2.18 5.79
CA LEU A 37 -7.57 -2.71 7.15
C LEU A 37 -6.63 -1.96 8.10
N THR A 38 -5.44 -1.58 7.64
CA THR A 38 -4.51 -0.76 8.43
C THR A 38 -5.12 0.60 8.74
N ALA A 39 -5.74 1.27 7.76
CA ALA A 39 -6.43 2.54 8.00
C ALA A 39 -7.57 2.39 9.02
N HIS A 40 -8.34 1.31 8.93
CA HIS A 40 -9.38 1.00 9.92
C HIS A 40 -8.80 0.78 11.32
N ALA A 41 -7.66 0.08 11.45
CA ALA A 41 -6.97 -0.11 12.73
C ALA A 41 -6.51 1.21 13.36
N PHE A 42 -6.22 2.24 12.55
CA PHE A 42 -5.96 3.61 13.01
C PHE A 42 -7.23 4.38 13.42
N GLY A 43 -8.41 3.74 13.33
CA GLY A 43 -9.70 4.36 13.66
C GLY A 43 -10.27 5.23 12.55
N LEU A 44 -9.68 5.20 11.35
CA LEU A 44 -10.17 5.96 10.20
C LEU A 44 -11.33 5.22 9.52
N LYS A 45 -12.29 6.00 9.00
CA LYS A 45 -13.31 5.45 8.10
C LYS A 45 -12.68 5.13 6.74
N ALA A 46 -12.38 3.84 6.55
CA ALA A 46 -11.72 3.38 5.34
C ALA A 46 -12.73 3.10 4.21
N GLY A 47 -12.38 3.56 3.01
CA GLY A 47 -13.03 3.24 1.75
C GLY A 47 -12.11 2.40 0.86
N LEU A 48 -12.70 1.58 0.02
CA LEU A 48 -12.00 0.75 -0.95
C LEU A 48 -12.73 0.78 -2.30
N LEU A 49 -12.02 1.21 -3.33
CA LEU A 49 -12.43 1.01 -4.73
C LEU A 49 -11.62 -0.14 -5.31
N THR A 50 -12.31 -1.22 -5.68
CA THR A 50 -11.68 -2.44 -6.18
C THR A 50 -12.49 -3.09 -7.29
N SER A 51 -11.89 -4.05 -7.99
CA SER A 51 -12.57 -4.91 -8.94
C SER A 51 -12.28 -6.38 -8.61
N CYS A 52 -13.32 -7.20 -8.57
CA CYS A 52 -13.20 -8.63 -8.31
C CYS A 52 -14.47 -9.40 -8.73
N ASP A 53 -14.37 -10.73 -8.77
CA ASP A 53 -15.52 -11.59 -9.01
C ASP A 53 -16.52 -11.54 -7.82
N PRO A 54 -17.82 -11.84 -8.08
CA PRO A 54 -18.86 -11.76 -7.06
C PRO A 54 -18.65 -12.71 -5.87
N ASP A 55 -17.95 -13.81 -6.09
CA ASP A 55 -17.79 -14.90 -5.12
C ASP A 55 -16.52 -14.76 -4.25
N LEU A 56 -15.76 -13.66 -4.44
CA LEU A 56 -14.61 -13.38 -3.57
C LEU A 56 -15.09 -13.18 -2.14
N ASN A 57 -14.59 -14.00 -1.22
CA ASN A 57 -14.88 -13.83 0.21
C ASN A 57 -14.19 -12.56 0.74
N MET A 58 -15.00 -11.63 1.26
CA MET A 58 -14.56 -10.35 1.82
C MET A 58 -14.96 -10.19 3.29
N ASP A 59 -15.25 -11.28 4.01
CA ASP A 59 -15.71 -11.22 5.42
C ASP A 59 -14.74 -10.46 6.32
N SER A 60 -13.42 -10.58 6.07
CA SER A 60 -12.39 -9.83 6.80
C SER A 60 -12.45 -8.31 6.59
N LEU A 61 -13.16 -7.85 5.58
CA LEU A 61 -13.32 -6.44 5.21
C LEU A 61 -14.69 -5.88 5.60
N ALA A 62 -15.44 -6.54 6.48
CA ALA A 62 -16.82 -6.16 6.84
C ALA A 62 -16.96 -4.72 7.36
N ASN A 63 -15.89 -4.14 7.92
CA ASN A 63 -15.87 -2.77 8.44
C ASN A 63 -15.34 -1.73 7.43
N ILE A 64 -15.07 -2.13 6.18
CA ILE A 64 -14.57 -1.25 5.12
C ILE A 64 -15.72 -0.87 4.18
N ASN A 65 -15.78 0.39 3.76
CA ASN A 65 -16.78 0.85 2.79
C ASN A 65 -16.30 0.48 1.37
N ILE A 66 -16.78 -0.64 0.84
CA ILE A 66 -16.31 -1.18 -0.43
C ILE A 66 -17.23 -0.77 -1.57
N PHE A 67 -16.66 -0.12 -2.58
CA PHE A 67 -17.25 -0.05 -3.91
C PHE A 67 -16.55 -1.06 -4.82
N ARG A 68 -17.32 -2.05 -5.28
CA ARG A 68 -16.83 -3.14 -6.11
C ARG A 68 -17.30 -2.99 -7.54
N LYS A 69 -16.36 -2.73 -8.45
CA LYS A 69 -16.58 -2.93 -9.88
C LYS A 69 -16.70 -4.42 -10.16
N LYS A 70 -17.75 -4.82 -10.87
CA LYS A 70 -17.96 -6.24 -11.19
C LYS A 70 -16.93 -6.71 -12.21
N SER A 71 -16.34 -7.86 -11.96
CA SER A 71 -15.45 -8.59 -12.86
C SER A 71 -15.80 -10.07 -12.91
N ILE A 72 -15.48 -10.73 -14.01
CA ILE A 72 -15.63 -12.18 -14.13
C ILE A 72 -14.57 -12.92 -13.30
N ASN A 73 -13.40 -12.31 -13.13
CA ASN A 73 -12.28 -12.87 -12.38
C ASN A 73 -11.87 -11.94 -11.25
N SER A 74 -11.26 -12.49 -10.20
CA SER A 74 -10.41 -11.74 -9.28
C SER A 74 -8.96 -11.86 -9.72
N THR A 75 -8.17 -10.82 -9.47
CA THR A 75 -6.72 -10.86 -9.67
C THR A 75 -6.13 -11.96 -8.79
N THR A 76 -5.45 -12.92 -9.42
CA THR A 76 -5.03 -14.17 -8.76
C THR A 76 -3.55 -14.39 -8.95
N PHE A 77 -2.81 -14.37 -7.86
CA PHE A 77 -1.38 -14.66 -7.82
C PHE A 77 -1.08 -16.03 -7.21
N GLU A 78 0.00 -16.62 -7.65
CA GLU A 78 0.66 -17.75 -7.00
C GLU A 78 2.10 -17.36 -6.70
N ASN A 79 2.51 -17.54 -5.44
CA ASN A 79 3.84 -17.23 -4.97
C ASN A 79 4.57 -18.53 -4.67
N MET A 80 5.66 -18.77 -5.38
CA MET A 80 6.47 -19.98 -5.25
C MET A 80 7.86 -19.61 -4.75
N GLU A 81 8.28 -20.24 -3.63
CA GLU A 81 9.66 -20.15 -3.16
C GLU A 81 10.57 -20.95 -4.08
N GLN A 82 11.66 -20.34 -4.53
CA GLN A 82 12.66 -20.96 -5.38
C GLN A 82 14.05 -20.74 -4.76
N PRO A 83 15.06 -21.58 -5.09
CA PRO A 83 16.42 -21.39 -4.59
C PRO A 83 17.01 -20.00 -4.86
N ASP A 84 16.61 -19.39 -5.97
CA ASP A 84 17.09 -18.07 -6.43
C ASP A 84 16.19 -16.91 -5.99
N GLY A 85 15.20 -17.17 -5.11
CA GLY A 85 14.27 -16.17 -4.62
C GLY A 85 12.80 -16.52 -4.86
N ARG A 86 11.90 -15.56 -4.63
CA ARG A 86 10.46 -15.73 -4.80
C ARG A 86 10.07 -15.53 -6.26
N MET A 87 9.43 -16.54 -6.86
CA MET A 87 8.77 -16.42 -8.17
C MET A 87 7.28 -16.15 -7.98
N GLN A 88 6.76 -15.17 -8.73
CA GLN A 88 5.33 -14.82 -8.71
C GLN A 88 4.71 -15.06 -10.08
N VAL A 89 3.56 -15.72 -10.12
CA VAL A 89 2.76 -15.96 -11.32
C VAL A 89 1.41 -15.27 -11.17
N LEU A 90 1.02 -14.48 -12.16
CA LEU A 90 -0.30 -13.85 -12.28
C LEU A 90 -1.17 -14.70 -13.21
N HIS A 91 -2.07 -15.48 -12.62
CA HIS A 91 -2.97 -16.37 -13.35
C HIS A 91 -4.13 -15.63 -14.03
N LYS A 92 -4.78 -14.74 -13.27
CA LYS A 92 -5.96 -13.97 -13.72
C LYS A 92 -5.85 -12.52 -13.25
N THR A 93 -6.47 -11.62 -14.00
CA THR A 93 -6.62 -10.22 -13.64
C THR A 93 -8.11 -9.87 -13.66
N ALA A 94 -8.56 -9.06 -12.70
CA ALA A 94 -9.88 -8.46 -12.69
C ALA A 94 -9.95 -7.29 -13.70
N GLU A 95 -11.15 -6.74 -13.91
CA GLU A 95 -11.35 -5.58 -14.79
C GLU A 95 -10.57 -4.36 -14.28
N PRO A 96 -9.96 -3.57 -15.18
CA PRO A 96 -9.25 -2.34 -14.81
C PRO A 96 -10.13 -1.35 -14.06
N ILE A 97 -9.52 -0.52 -13.23
CA ILE A 97 -10.18 0.56 -12.49
C ILE A 97 -9.78 1.89 -13.12
N ASN A 98 -10.77 2.64 -13.57
CA ASN A 98 -10.62 3.90 -14.30
C ASN A 98 -11.23 5.08 -13.51
N PRO A 99 -10.93 6.34 -13.85
CA PRO A 99 -11.48 7.51 -13.15
C PRO A 99 -13.01 7.53 -13.05
N GLU A 100 -13.72 7.05 -14.07
CA GLU A 100 -15.18 6.99 -14.10
C GLU A 100 -15.78 5.97 -13.12
N ASP A 101 -14.97 5.08 -12.56
CA ASP A 101 -15.41 4.09 -11.56
C ASP A 101 -15.46 4.69 -10.13
N ILE A 102 -14.96 5.92 -9.92
CA ILE A 102 -14.91 6.54 -8.59
C ILE A 102 -16.32 6.98 -8.16
N PRO A 103 -16.88 6.42 -7.07
CA PRO A 103 -18.16 6.89 -6.53
C PRO A 103 -18.06 8.32 -6.00
N GLU A 104 -19.13 9.09 -6.11
CA GLU A 104 -19.17 10.47 -5.63
C GLU A 104 -18.71 10.62 -4.16
N LEU A 105 -19.11 9.69 -3.31
CA LEU A 105 -18.72 9.65 -1.90
C LEU A 105 -17.21 9.63 -1.68
N PHE A 106 -16.42 9.12 -2.62
CA PHE A 106 -14.98 8.92 -2.46
C PHE A 106 -14.15 10.15 -2.83
N TYR A 107 -14.70 11.11 -3.59
CA TYR A 107 -13.96 12.31 -3.99
C TYR A 107 -13.54 13.21 -2.82
N SER A 108 -14.25 13.14 -1.69
CA SER A 108 -13.96 13.96 -0.50
C SER A 108 -12.92 13.35 0.45
N ALA A 109 -12.37 12.16 0.14
CA ALA A 109 -11.39 11.50 0.98
C ALA A 109 -10.11 12.35 1.13
N PRO A 110 -9.69 12.70 2.36
CA PRO A 110 -8.48 13.50 2.57
C PRO A 110 -7.18 12.74 2.31
N ILE A 111 -7.22 11.40 2.33
CA ILE A 111 -6.09 10.54 1.98
C ILE A 111 -6.56 9.55 0.92
N VAL A 112 -5.85 9.52 -0.20
CA VAL A 112 -6.07 8.54 -1.27
C VAL A 112 -4.77 7.78 -1.52
N HIS A 113 -4.86 6.46 -1.46
CA HIS A 113 -3.77 5.54 -1.71
C HIS A 113 -4.02 4.79 -3.03
N LEU A 114 -3.28 5.13 -4.08
CA LEU A 114 -3.27 4.36 -5.32
C LEU A 114 -2.30 3.18 -5.16
N GLY A 115 -2.87 1.97 -5.11
CA GLY A 115 -2.13 0.74 -4.85
C GLY A 115 -2.29 -0.32 -5.94
N PRO A 116 -1.86 -0.06 -7.20
CA PRO A 116 -1.89 -1.08 -8.24
C PRO A 116 -1.00 -2.26 -7.89
N VAL A 117 -1.47 -3.48 -8.20
CA VAL A 117 -0.74 -4.73 -7.99
C VAL A 117 -0.47 -5.51 -9.29
N ALA A 118 -1.28 -5.25 -10.34
CA ALA A 118 -1.24 -5.94 -11.63
C ALA A 118 -1.43 -4.99 -12.83
N ASN A 119 -1.01 -3.72 -12.71
CA ASN A 119 -1.18 -2.65 -13.71
C ASN A 119 -2.65 -2.32 -14.02
N GLU A 120 -3.52 -2.47 -13.04
CA GLU A 120 -4.98 -2.35 -13.17
C GLU A 120 -5.56 -0.97 -12.87
N VAL A 121 -4.82 -0.11 -12.19
CA VAL A 121 -5.26 1.26 -11.87
C VAL A 121 -4.74 2.21 -12.94
N ASP A 122 -5.64 2.98 -13.57
CA ASP A 122 -5.24 4.03 -14.49
C ASP A 122 -4.50 5.14 -13.72
N PRO A 123 -3.24 5.48 -14.08
CA PRO A 123 -2.52 6.57 -13.42
C PRO A 123 -3.22 7.93 -13.49
N LEU A 124 -4.07 8.17 -14.49
CA LEU A 124 -4.88 9.40 -14.61
C LEU A 124 -5.90 9.56 -13.48
N MET A 125 -6.18 8.47 -12.74
CA MET A 125 -7.05 8.52 -11.55
C MET A 125 -6.59 9.56 -10.52
N ILE A 126 -5.29 9.84 -10.46
CA ILE A 126 -4.72 10.82 -9.53
C ILE A 126 -5.27 12.24 -9.74
N ASP A 127 -5.68 12.59 -10.97
CA ASP A 127 -6.19 13.91 -11.32
C ASP A 127 -7.68 14.11 -10.95
N ALA A 128 -8.36 13.02 -10.61
CA ALA A 128 -9.77 13.09 -10.22
C ALA A 128 -9.98 13.71 -8.82
N PHE A 129 -8.92 13.79 -8.00
CA PHE A 129 -9.02 14.25 -6.62
C PHE A 129 -8.59 15.72 -6.48
N SER A 130 -9.10 16.37 -5.41
CA SER A 130 -8.74 17.74 -5.06
C SER A 130 -7.24 17.92 -4.85
N VAL A 131 -6.73 19.14 -5.06
CA VAL A 131 -5.33 19.50 -4.72
C VAL A 131 -5.03 19.44 -3.22
N GLU A 132 -6.08 19.48 -2.39
CA GLU A 132 -5.96 19.34 -0.93
C GLU A 132 -5.85 17.90 -0.47
N THR A 133 -6.19 16.94 -1.34
CA THR A 133 -6.12 15.51 -1.05
C THR A 133 -4.65 15.06 -0.97
N PHE A 134 -4.30 14.36 0.09
CA PHE A 134 -3.00 13.68 0.17
C PHE A 134 -3.03 12.44 -0.71
N LEU A 135 -2.20 12.43 -1.73
CA LEU A 135 -2.08 11.37 -2.72
C LEU A 135 -0.82 10.54 -2.47
N GLY A 136 -1.00 9.38 -1.85
CA GLY A 136 0.05 8.37 -1.66
C GLY A 136 0.00 7.31 -2.75
N VAL A 137 1.14 6.85 -3.23
CA VAL A 137 1.21 5.85 -4.30
C VAL A 137 2.18 4.73 -3.94
N THR A 138 1.74 3.48 -4.13
CA THR A 138 2.59 2.29 -4.17
C THR A 138 2.56 1.72 -5.58
N PRO A 139 3.52 2.09 -6.46
CA PRO A 139 3.43 1.85 -7.90
C PRO A 139 3.76 0.41 -8.32
N GLN A 140 3.83 -0.54 -7.38
CA GLN A 140 4.30 -1.91 -7.62
C GLN A 140 3.66 -2.56 -8.86
N GLY A 141 2.34 -2.42 -9.06
CA GLY A 141 1.66 -2.97 -10.23
C GLY A 141 2.10 -2.34 -11.54
N TRP A 142 2.47 -1.06 -11.52
CA TRP A 142 3.00 -0.38 -12.70
C TRP A 142 4.47 -0.73 -12.99
N MET A 143 5.18 -1.27 -12.00
CA MET A 143 6.58 -1.73 -12.09
C MET A 143 6.69 -3.22 -12.45
N ARG A 144 5.57 -3.88 -12.74
CA ARG A 144 5.48 -5.29 -13.07
C ARG A 144 5.13 -5.51 -14.53
N ARG A 145 5.71 -6.54 -15.11
CA ARG A 145 5.37 -7.05 -16.44
C ARG A 145 4.99 -8.52 -16.31
N ARG A 146 3.81 -8.86 -16.83
CA ARG A 146 3.37 -10.26 -16.97
C ARG A 146 3.92 -10.83 -18.28
N GLY A 147 4.64 -11.95 -18.22
CA GLY A 147 5.03 -12.75 -19.38
C GLY A 147 3.87 -13.58 -19.92
N ASP A 148 4.08 -14.19 -21.09
CA ASP A 148 3.08 -15.07 -21.72
C ASP A 148 2.80 -16.33 -20.87
N ASP A 149 3.77 -16.77 -20.10
CA ASP A 149 3.65 -17.87 -19.11
C ASP A 149 3.05 -17.42 -17.76
N GLY A 150 2.64 -16.17 -17.65
CA GLY A 150 2.07 -15.57 -16.44
C GLY A 150 3.09 -15.12 -15.43
N LYS A 151 4.38 -15.39 -15.60
CA LYS A 151 5.43 -14.95 -14.67
C LYS A 151 5.52 -13.44 -14.61
N ILE A 152 5.67 -12.94 -13.40
CA ILE A 152 5.91 -11.53 -13.15
C ILE A 152 7.41 -11.25 -13.15
N THR A 153 7.79 -10.22 -13.90
CA THR A 153 9.14 -9.65 -13.88
C THR A 153 9.08 -8.17 -13.59
N VAL A 154 10.14 -7.65 -13.01
CA VAL A 154 10.31 -6.20 -12.81
C VAL A 154 10.47 -5.52 -14.16
N ARG A 155 9.85 -4.36 -14.31
CA ARG A 155 10.11 -3.42 -15.42
C ARG A 155 10.42 -2.03 -14.88
N THR A 156 11.29 -1.30 -15.54
CA THR A 156 11.49 0.12 -15.24
C THR A 156 10.18 0.87 -15.50
N TRP A 157 9.70 1.56 -14.48
CA TRP A 157 8.52 2.40 -14.56
C TRP A 157 8.93 3.82 -14.92
N GLN A 158 8.30 4.36 -15.95
CA GLN A 158 8.40 5.77 -16.28
C GLN A 158 7.11 6.44 -15.79
N PRO A 159 7.16 7.17 -14.67
CA PRO A 159 5.96 7.78 -14.12
C PRO A 159 5.38 8.80 -15.10
N PRO A 160 4.07 8.75 -15.39
CA PRO A 160 3.40 9.80 -16.13
C PRO A 160 3.58 11.15 -15.41
N GLN A 161 3.73 12.24 -16.16
CA GLN A 161 3.99 13.57 -15.60
C GLN A 161 2.93 13.96 -14.55
N ILE A 162 1.67 13.61 -14.79
CA ILE A 162 0.59 13.88 -13.84
C ILE A 162 0.81 13.21 -12.47
N VAL A 163 1.42 12.02 -12.43
CA VAL A 163 1.76 11.35 -11.17
C VAL A 163 2.92 12.07 -10.47
N VAL A 164 3.91 12.52 -11.24
CA VAL A 164 5.04 13.31 -10.72
C VAL A 164 4.55 14.63 -10.10
N ASP A 165 3.61 15.30 -10.76
CA ASP A 165 3.11 16.61 -10.35
C ASP A 165 2.14 16.52 -9.14
N ARG A 166 1.43 15.39 -9.00
CA ARG A 166 0.32 15.27 -8.05
C ARG A 166 0.61 14.39 -6.84
N ALA A 167 1.50 13.39 -6.94
CA ALA A 167 1.77 12.48 -5.84
C ALA A 167 2.51 13.21 -4.68
N ASN A 168 1.93 13.14 -3.48
CA ASN A 168 2.57 13.69 -2.28
C ASN A 168 3.67 12.78 -1.73
N ALA A 169 3.53 11.47 -1.91
CA ALA A 169 4.53 10.49 -1.49
C ALA A 169 4.47 9.23 -2.34
N ILE A 170 5.63 8.68 -2.65
CA ILE A 170 5.78 7.37 -3.31
C ILE A 170 6.46 6.41 -2.35
N VAL A 171 5.92 5.21 -2.21
CA VAL A 171 6.55 4.11 -1.47
C VAL A 171 6.80 2.94 -2.41
N ILE A 172 8.05 2.54 -2.54
CA ILE A 172 8.48 1.38 -3.33
C ILE A 172 9.26 0.39 -2.45
N SER A 173 9.35 -0.86 -2.90
CA SER A 173 10.33 -1.81 -2.36
C SER A 173 11.62 -1.74 -3.17
N ILE A 174 12.75 -1.97 -2.52
CA ILE A 174 14.04 -2.15 -3.22
C ILE A 174 13.97 -3.29 -4.24
N GLU A 175 13.12 -4.29 -4.00
CA GLU A 175 12.84 -5.40 -4.93
C GLU A 175 12.12 -4.93 -6.21
N ASP A 176 11.26 -3.91 -6.12
CA ASP A 176 10.52 -3.36 -7.27
C ASP A 176 11.44 -2.71 -8.30
N VAL A 177 12.63 -2.33 -7.91
CA VAL A 177 13.66 -1.76 -8.79
C VAL A 177 14.86 -2.70 -9.00
N GLY A 178 14.77 -3.96 -8.56
CA GLY A 178 15.85 -4.93 -8.69
C GLY A 178 17.14 -4.52 -7.96
N SER A 179 17.01 -3.75 -6.87
CA SER A 179 18.13 -3.17 -6.11
C SER A 179 19.01 -2.19 -6.92
N ASP A 180 18.47 -1.60 -7.98
CA ASP A 180 19.22 -0.63 -8.80
C ASP A 180 19.15 0.78 -8.17
N GLU A 181 20.27 1.19 -7.58
CA GLU A 181 20.41 2.51 -6.95
C GLU A 181 20.26 3.66 -7.96
N THR A 182 20.55 3.44 -9.24
CA THR A 182 20.40 4.48 -10.28
C THR A 182 18.94 4.84 -10.47
N ILE A 183 18.07 3.83 -10.51
CA ILE A 183 16.61 4.02 -10.61
C ILE A 183 16.08 4.72 -9.36
N ILE A 184 16.57 4.33 -8.17
CA ILE A 184 16.15 4.97 -6.91
C ILE A 184 16.52 6.46 -6.91
N GLN A 185 17.74 6.81 -7.35
CA GLN A 185 18.17 8.22 -7.43
C GLN A 185 17.35 9.01 -8.47
N GLU A 186 17.00 8.40 -9.59
CA GLU A 186 16.12 9.00 -10.59
C GLU A 186 14.73 9.31 -9.98
N TYR A 187 14.13 8.36 -9.27
CA TYR A 187 12.83 8.59 -8.60
C TYR A 187 12.94 9.63 -7.47
N ALA A 188 14.03 9.63 -6.69
CA ALA A 188 14.25 10.62 -5.67
C ALA A 188 14.40 12.05 -6.23
N HIS A 189 14.79 12.17 -7.51
CA HIS A 189 14.85 13.43 -8.23
C HIS A 189 13.47 13.90 -8.73
N HIS A 190 12.62 12.95 -9.12
CA HIS A 190 11.28 13.23 -9.66
C HIS A 190 10.25 13.53 -8.57
N PHE A 191 10.34 12.84 -7.43
CA PHE A 191 9.32 12.92 -6.38
C PHE A 191 9.82 13.69 -5.17
N PRO A 192 9.00 14.61 -4.62
CA PRO A 192 9.40 15.40 -3.43
C PRO A 192 9.58 14.54 -2.19
N LEU A 193 8.91 13.38 -2.14
CA LEU A 193 9.00 12.42 -1.04
C LEU A 193 8.95 10.99 -1.61
N LEU A 194 10.09 10.32 -1.55
CA LEU A 194 10.25 8.91 -1.92
C LEU A 194 10.63 8.10 -0.67
N VAL A 195 9.99 6.96 -0.50
CA VAL A 195 10.37 5.96 0.49
C VAL A 195 10.71 4.66 -0.21
N VAL A 196 11.85 4.07 0.17
CA VAL A 196 12.30 2.76 -0.31
C VAL A 196 12.33 1.82 0.87
N THR A 197 11.45 0.81 0.89
CA THR A 197 11.47 -0.24 1.90
C THR A 197 12.51 -1.31 1.55
N GLU A 198 13.26 -1.80 2.54
CA GLU A 198 14.39 -2.69 2.37
C GLU A 198 14.27 -3.97 3.22
N GLY A 199 13.04 -4.41 3.43
CA GLY A 199 12.71 -5.59 4.21
C GLY A 199 13.29 -5.54 5.63
N TYR A 200 14.11 -6.52 6.02
CA TYR A 200 14.71 -6.58 7.36
C TYR A 200 15.70 -5.44 7.66
N ASN A 201 16.16 -4.71 6.64
CA ASN A 201 17.00 -3.54 6.81
C ASN A 201 16.19 -2.29 7.20
N GLY A 202 14.86 -2.30 6.98
CA GLY A 202 13.98 -1.17 7.28
C GLY A 202 13.62 -0.34 6.06
N ALA A 203 13.87 0.98 6.09
CA ALA A 203 13.50 1.87 4.99
C ALA A 203 14.44 3.07 4.88
N ARG A 204 14.61 3.59 3.66
CA ARG A 204 15.20 4.89 3.37
C ARG A 204 14.12 5.88 2.95
N VAL A 205 14.23 7.10 3.44
CA VAL A 205 13.35 8.21 3.09
C VAL A 205 14.17 9.32 2.45
N TYR A 206 13.76 9.71 1.25
CA TYR A 206 14.30 10.83 0.48
C TYR A 206 13.30 11.97 0.53
N TRP A 207 13.70 13.11 1.10
CA TRP A 207 12.82 14.27 1.25
C TRP A 207 13.60 15.57 1.11
N HIS A 208 13.28 16.36 0.08
CA HIS A 208 13.92 17.63 -0.23
C HIS A 208 15.46 17.60 -0.23
N GLY A 209 16.05 16.52 -0.74
CA GLY A 209 17.48 16.32 -0.82
C GLY A 209 18.11 15.68 0.42
N ASP A 210 17.40 15.60 1.55
CA ASP A 210 17.81 14.81 2.71
C ASP A 210 17.48 13.33 2.51
N VAL A 211 18.39 12.46 3.00
CA VAL A 211 18.19 11.01 3.01
C VAL A 211 18.40 10.49 4.42
N ARG A 212 17.41 9.75 4.96
CA ARG A 212 17.55 9.10 6.27
C ARG A 212 17.14 7.62 6.18
N HIS A 213 17.88 6.82 6.93
CA HIS A 213 17.63 5.39 7.08
C HIS A 213 16.98 5.08 8.43
N PHE A 214 15.96 4.25 8.42
CA PHE A 214 15.20 3.77 9.57
C PHE A 214 15.35 2.26 9.67
N SER A 215 16.14 1.79 10.63
CA SER A 215 16.40 0.35 10.80
C SER A 215 15.18 -0.38 11.35
N ALA A 216 14.88 -1.53 10.80
CA ALA A 216 13.80 -2.39 11.30
C ALA A 216 14.18 -3.04 12.64
N PRO A 217 13.26 -3.11 13.61
CA PRO A 217 13.42 -3.94 14.79
C PRO A 217 13.66 -5.40 14.41
N LYS A 218 14.55 -6.07 15.15
CA LYS A 218 14.80 -7.50 14.95
C LYS A 218 13.65 -8.32 15.53
N VAL A 219 12.89 -8.95 14.66
CA VAL A 219 11.75 -9.80 15.03
C VAL A 219 11.88 -11.18 14.36
N LYS A 220 11.16 -12.17 14.89
CA LYS A 220 11.04 -13.46 14.23
C LYS A 220 10.01 -13.37 13.12
N VAL A 221 10.45 -13.41 11.87
CA VAL A 221 9.57 -13.38 10.71
C VAL A 221 8.82 -14.71 10.58
N LEU A 222 7.50 -14.63 10.52
CA LEU A 222 6.61 -15.74 10.19
C LEU A 222 6.07 -15.60 8.75
N ASP A 223 5.61 -14.40 8.38
CA ASP A 223 5.06 -14.13 7.06
C ASP A 223 5.30 -12.65 6.70
N PRO A 224 6.11 -12.34 5.67
CA PRO A 224 6.38 -10.96 5.26
C PRO A 224 5.28 -10.36 4.36
N THR A 225 4.26 -11.14 3.99
CA THR A 225 3.21 -10.70 3.06
C THR A 225 2.45 -9.49 3.63
N GLY A 226 2.30 -8.45 2.80
CA GLY A 226 1.58 -7.23 3.17
C GLY A 226 2.34 -6.23 4.04
N ALA A 227 3.58 -6.55 4.48
CA ALA A 227 4.36 -5.64 5.31
C ALA A 227 4.63 -4.29 4.62
N GLY A 228 4.93 -4.31 3.32
CA GLY A 228 5.10 -3.10 2.50
C GLY A 228 3.82 -2.27 2.39
N ASP A 229 2.67 -2.93 2.25
CA ASP A 229 1.37 -2.26 2.17
C ASP A 229 0.97 -1.63 3.53
N ILE A 230 1.22 -2.34 4.63
CA ILE A 230 1.02 -1.83 5.99
C ILE A 230 1.96 -0.64 6.22
N PHE A 231 3.23 -0.77 5.85
CA PHE A 231 4.19 0.34 5.92
C PHE A 231 3.66 1.58 5.19
N ALA A 232 3.26 1.42 3.92
CA ALA A 232 2.77 2.54 3.11
C ALA A 232 1.52 3.19 3.72
N ALA A 233 0.55 2.41 4.17
CA ALA A 233 -0.66 2.92 4.80
C ALA A 233 -0.34 3.72 6.07
N VAL A 234 0.49 3.18 6.97
CA VAL A 234 0.93 3.87 8.19
C VAL A 234 1.68 5.15 7.84
N PHE A 235 2.60 5.09 6.88
CA PHE A 235 3.38 6.25 6.44
C PHE A 235 2.47 7.36 5.92
N PHE A 236 1.53 7.07 5.04
CA PHE A 236 0.62 8.07 4.46
C PHE A 236 -0.30 8.69 5.52
N ILE A 237 -0.86 7.88 6.42
CA ILE A 237 -1.69 8.36 7.53
C ILE A 237 -0.87 9.31 8.43
N ARG A 238 0.31 8.91 8.83
CA ARG A 238 1.17 9.70 9.70
C ARG A 238 1.66 10.98 9.01
N MET A 239 2.07 10.87 7.74
CA MET A 239 2.52 12.01 6.95
C MET A 239 1.42 13.05 6.77
N GLN A 240 0.19 12.63 6.47
CA GLN A 240 -0.94 13.54 6.37
C GLN A 240 -1.24 14.23 7.70
N ALA A 241 -1.17 13.51 8.82
CA ALA A 241 -1.50 14.04 10.14
C ALA A 241 -0.41 14.98 10.71
N THR A 242 0.88 14.71 10.45
CA THR A 242 1.99 15.39 11.14
C THR A 242 2.86 16.25 10.25
N ARG A 243 2.83 16.01 8.93
CA ARG A 243 3.75 16.61 7.94
C ARG A 243 5.23 16.34 8.25
N ASP A 244 5.51 15.31 9.07
CA ASP A 244 6.85 14.88 9.45
C ASP A 244 7.16 13.50 8.84
N PRO A 245 7.94 13.43 7.74
CA PRO A 245 8.26 12.16 7.08
C PRO A 245 9.14 11.26 7.95
N TRP A 246 9.92 11.85 8.86
CA TRP A 246 10.82 11.09 9.74
C TRP A 246 10.04 10.33 10.81
N GLY A 247 9.13 11.01 11.50
CA GLY A 247 8.23 10.38 12.46
C GLY A 247 7.26 9.41 11.79
N ALA A 248 6.80 9.72 10.56
CA ALA A 248 5.97 8.81 9.77
C ALA A 248 6.71 7.51 9.43
N ALA A 249 7.99 7.61 9.01
CA ALA A 249 8.81 6.44 8.69
C ALA A 249 9.12 5.58 9.94
N ALA A 250 9.46 6.22 11.06
CA ALA A 250 9.70 5.51 12.32
C ALA A 250 8.46 4.70 12.75
N SER A 251 7.26 5.31 12.68
CA SER A 251 5.98 4.61 12.93
C SER A 251 5.78 3.43 11.97
N ALA A 252 5.98 3.68 10.68
CA ALA A 252 5.72 2.71 9.64
C ALA A 252 6.67 1.49 9.74
N VAL A 253 7.96 1.72 9.95
CA VAL A 253 8.95 0.63 10.15
C VAL A 253 8.59 -0.22 11.35
N ASN A 254 8.21 0.40 12.47
CA ASN A 254 7.89 -0.34 13.71
C ASN A 254 6.65 -1.23 13.50
N LEU A 255 5.53 -0.68 13.02
CA LEU A 255 4.29 -1.44 12.82
C LEU A 255 4.42 -2.51 11.71
N ALA A 256 5.13 -2.20 10.61
CA ALA A 256 5.40 -3.19 9.57
C ALA A 256 6.31 -4.32 10.08
N SER A 257 7.26 -4.03 10.97
CA SER A 257 8.10 -5.08 11.58
C SER A 257 7.31 -5.98 12.53
N GLN A 258 6.32 -5.45 13.23
CA GLN A 258 5.42 -6.26 14.06
C GLN A 258 4.51 -7.14 13.22
N SER A 259 4.03 -6.66 12.06
CA SER A 259 3.12 -7.39 11.19
C SER A 259 3.69 -8.72 10.71
N VAL A 260 4.98 -8.79 10.39
CA VAL A 260 5.62 -10.00 9.86
C VAL A 260 5.74 -11.15 10.87
N THR A 261 5.39 -10.92 12.14
CA THR A 261 5.32 -11.94 13.18
C THR A 261 4.03 -12.76 13.17
N ARG A 262 3.09 -12.41 12.29
CA ARG A 262 1.76 -13.02 12.14
C ARG A 262 1.48 -13.35 10.68
N LYS A 263 0.51 -14.24 10.43
CA LYS A 263 0.23 -14.77 9.09
C LYS A 263 -0.82 -13.93 8.38
N GLY A 264 -0.56 -13.53 7.11
CA GLY A 264 -1.50 -12.85 6.25
C GLY A 264 -2.17 -11.64 6.93
N LEU A 265 -3.48 -11.49 6.81
CA LEU A 265 -4.23 -10.38 7.39
C LEU A 265 -4.21 -10.32 8.93
N LEU A 266 -3.78 -11.40 9.62
CA LEU A 266 -3.52 -11.33 11.06
C LEU A 266 -2.33 -10.41 11.40
N GLY A 267 -1.50 -10.07 10.41
CA GLY A 267 -0.43 -9.09 10.51
C GLY A 267 -0.90 -7.64 10.63
N ILE A 268 -2.16 -7.33 10.31
CA ILE A 268 -2.71 -5.97 10.47
C ILE A 268 -2.52 -5.50 11.92
N PRO A 269 -1.99 -4.27 12.13
CA PRO A 269 -1.80 -3.72 13.47
C PRO A 269 -3.10 -3.70 14.27
N THR A 270 -3.05 -4.03 15.56
CA THR A 270 -4.20 -3.84 16.43
C THR A 270 -4.32 -2.37 16.86
N PRO A 271 -5.51 -1.90 17.29
CA PRO A 271 -5.66 -0.54 17.81
C PRO A 271 -4.70 -0.24 18.99
N GLU A 272 -4.41 -1.24 19.83
CA GLU A 272 -3.47 -1.12 20.95
C GLU A 272 -2.02 -0.94 20.46
N GLU A 273 -1.61 -1.68 19.42
CA GLU A 273 -0.29 -1.54 18.80
C GLU A 273 -0.14 -0.15 18.17
N VAL A 274 -1.18 0.33 17.48
CA VAL A 274 -1.23 1.69 16.92
C VAL A 274 -1.06 2.72 18.03
N GLN A 275 -1.86 2.63 19.10
CA GLN A 275 -1.79 3.58 20.21
C GLN A 275 -0.44 3.57 20.90
N SER A 276 0.14 2.40 21.15
CA SER A 276 1.46 2.26 21.77
C SER A 276 2.55 2.90 20.93
N ASN A 277 2.52 2.66 19.60
CA ASN A 277 3.45 3.24 18.64
C ASN A 277 3.40 4.78 18.65
N LEU A 278 2.20 5.36 18.70
CA LEU A 278 2.03 6.81 18.76
C LEU A 278 2.62 7.43 20.05
N LEU A 279 2.49 6.74 21.18
CA LEU A 279 3.01 7.19 22.48
C LEU A 279 4.55 7.11 22.55
N GLU A 280 5.17 6.09 21.95
CA GLU A 280 6.62 5.93 21.91
C GLU A 280 7.31 7.07 21.15
N ILE A 281 6.73 7.49 20.01
CA ILE A 281 7.28 8.59 19.21
C ILE A 281 7.25 9.91 19.98
N ILE A 282 6.16 10.19 20.72
CA ILE A 282 6.07 11.39 21.54
C ILE A 282 7.17 11.42 22.61
N LYS A 283 7.48 10.30 23.24
CA LYS A 283 8.54 10.17 24.25
C LYS A 283 9.95 10.28 23.65
N GLY A 284 10.16 9.72 22.45
CA GLY A 284 11.45 9.80 21.74
C GLY A 284 11.77 11.18 21.17
N SER A 285 10.77 12.06 21.03
CA SER A 285 10.91 13.42 20.49
C SER A 285 11.26 14.48 21.54
N SER A 286 11.40 14.09 22.81
CA SER A 286 11.86 15.02 23.85
C SER A 286 13.34 15.31 23.64
N PRO A 287 13.79 16.57 23.44
CA PRO A 287 15.19 16.90 23.28
C PRO A 287 15.96 16.55 24.57
N GLN A 288 17.09 15.82 24.42
CA GLN A 288 18.11 15.69 25.45
C GLN A 288 18.96 16.94 25.49
#